data_d4f2508c0f117d91936dc9725a19363d
#
_entry.id   d4f2508c0f117d91936dc9725a19363d
#
_cell.length_a   1.000
_cell.length_b   1.000
_cell.length_c   1.000
_cell.angle_alpha   90.00
_cell.angle_beta   90.00
_cell.angle_gamma   90.00
#
_symmetry.space_group_name_H-M   'P 1'
#
loop_
_entity.id
_entity.type
_entity.pdbx_description
1 polymer ?
#
loop_
_entity_poly.entity_id
_entity_poly.type
_entity_poly.pdbx_seq_one_letter_code
_entity_poly.pdbx_strand_id
1 'polypeptide(L)'
;QEAEAESNFSWNAGVVSDYVFRGVSQSNREIALQGGLDYAFGDSGVYVGTWGSTVDYGEYDAPDFEADFYIGYNTDLGEKFNLDLMVTRYTYYGEENDYGSIDYNEFITKFAMKDVATLTLGYSNDYANSGEDYMYANLGNSWDLGKDFSLNASFGRTFDDTNGDYNDWNVGVSKSFGSVEFGLNYYDTNLDYTASDSVVLSVKIGG
;
A
#
# COMPACT_ATOMS: atom_id res chain seq x y z
N GLN A 1 -13.64 23.93 -28.22
CA GLN A 1 -13.10 23.50 -26.92
C GLN A 1 -12.18 22.34 -27.27
N GLU A 2 -10.88 22.56 -27.24
CA GLU A 2 -9.91 21.48 -27.25
C GLU A 2 -10.13 20.69 -25.95
N ALA A 3 -10.35 19.37 -26.06
CA ALA A 3 -10.32 18.49 -24.93
C ALA A 3 -8.89 18.57 -24.36
N GLU A 4 -8.74 18.98 -23.10
CA GLU A 4 -7.47 18.83 -22.41
C GLU A 4 -7.11 17.35 -22.48
N ALA A 5 -5.94 17.05 -23.06
CA ALA A 5 -5.41 15.69 -23.05
C ALA A 5 -5.23 15.27 -21.60
N GLU A 6 -5.86 14.18 -21.19
CA GLU A 6 -5.65 13.61 -19.86
C GLU A 6 -4.15 13.37 -19.67
N SER A 7 -3.63 13.87 -18.57
CA SER A 7 -2.21 13.68 -18.27
C SER A 7 -1.96 12.20 -18.00
N ASN A 8 -0.97 11.63 -18.69
CA ASN A 8 -0.48 10.28 -18.37
C ASN A 8 0.30 10.21 -17.05
N PHE A 9 0.46 11.33 -16.38
CA PHE A 9 1.18 11.49 -15.13
C PHE A 9 0.21 11.82 -14.01
N SER A 10 0.34 11.12 -12.90
CA SER A 10 -0.35 11.42 -11.64
C SER A 10 0.62 11.47 -10.47
N TRP A 11 0.21 12.14 -9.41
CA TRP A 11 0.99 12.25 -8.19
C TRP A 11 0.06 12.25 -6.96
N ASN A 12 0.62 11.85 -5.85
CA ASN A 12 -0.03 11.98 -4.56
C ASN A 12 0.96 12.39 -3.47
N ALA A 13 0.46 13.03 -2.44
CA ALA A 13 1.20 13.32 -1.20
C ALA A 13 0.25 13.20 -0.02
N GLY A 14 0.76 12.83 1.13
CA GLY A 14 -0.08 12.66 2.31
C GLY A 14 0.69 12.64 3.61
N VAL A 15 -0.09 12.72 4.68
CA VAL A 15 0.35 12.58 6.05
C VAL A 15 -0.56 11.57 6.72
N VAL A 16 0.00 10.60 7.42
CA VAL A 16 -0.72 9.64 8.24
C VAL A 16 -0.22 9.70 9.67
N SER A 17 -1.09 9.48 10.64
CA SER A 17 -0.69 9.45 12.06
C SER A 17 0.08 8.19 12.45
N ASP A 18 0.00 7.15 11.61
CA ASP A 18 0.73 5.90 11.71
C ASP A 18 0.74 5.24 10.31
N TYR A 19 1.91 4.85 9.82
CA TYR A 19 2.02 4.07 8.59
C TYR A 19 1.84 2.59 8.91
N VAL A 20 0.70 2.03 8.55
CA VAL A 20 0.39 0.61 8.77
C VAL A 20 0.44 -0.16 7.45
N PHE A 21 1.29 -1.19 7.39
CA PHE A 21 1.42 -2.11 6.28
C PHE A 21 1.06 -3.53 6.72
N ARG A 22 0.03 -4.12 6.12
CA ARG A 22 -0.48 -5.48 6.45
C ARG A 22 -0.69 -5.67 7.95
N GLY A 23 -1.32 -4.68 8.61
CA GLY A 23 -1.62 -4.70 10.03
C GLY A 23 -0.48 -4.32 10.97
N VAL A 24 0.74 -4.09 10.45
CA VAL A 24 1.93 -3.77 11.25
C VAL A 24 2.36 -2.33 11.02
N SER A 25 2.56 -1.58 12.11
CA SER A 25 3.09 -0.21 12.05
C SER A 25 4.52 -0.19 11.48
N GLN A 26 4.75 0.69 10.51
CA GLN A 26 6.05 0.93 9.89
C GLN A 26 6.68 2.25 10.38
N SER A 27 5.98 3.01 11.20
CA SER A 27 6.41 4.31 11.70
C SER A 27 6.35 4.41 13.24
N ASN A 28 6.44 3.26 13.94
CA ASN A 28 6.41 3.19 15.40
C ASN A 28 5.23 3.96 16.02
N ARG A 29 4.08 3.98 15.31
CA ARG A 29 2.87 4.76 15.66
C ARG A 29 3.07 6.27 15.68
N GLU A 30 4.06 6.75 14.95
CA GLU A 30 4.32 8.16 14.75
C GLU A 30 3.89 8.63 13.37
N ILE A 31 3.88 9.94 13.19
CA ILE A 31 3.46 10.57 11.94
C ILE A 31 4.41 10.18 10.82
N ALA A 32 3.87 9.68 9.70
CA ALA A 32 4.61 9.43 8.48
C ALA A 32 4.18 10.37 7.34
N LEU A 33 5.18 10.84 6.58
CA LEU A 33 5.02 11.59 5.34
C LEU A 33 5.11 10.63 4.17
N GLN A 34 4.14 10.70 3.26
CA GLN A 34 4.02 9.77 2.14
C GLN A 34 3.83 10.52 0.82
N GLY A 35 4.31 9.93 -0.28
CA GLY A 35 4.08 10.50 -1.61
C GLY A 35 4.41 9.54 -2.72
N GLY A 36 3.81 9.75 -3.88
CA GLY A 36 4.01 8.89 -5.04
C GLY A 36 3.86 9.64 -6.36
N LEU A 37 4.46 9.07 -7.39
CA LEU A 37 4.43 9.53 -8.76
C LEU A 37 4.17 8.33 -9.67
N ASP A 38 3.23 8.46 -10.58
CA ASP A 38 2.88 7.43 -11.55
C ASP A 38 2.90 7.96 -12.98
N TYR A 39 3.23 7.10 -13.92
CA TYR A 39 3.15 7.39 -15.34
C TYR A 39 2.53 6.20 -16.09
N ALA A 40 1.41 6.44 -16.77
CA ALA A 40 0.75 5.47 -17.64
C ALA A 40 1.21 5.63 -19.09
N PHE A 41 1.51 4.54 -19.78
CA PHE A 41 1.93 4.55 -21.19
C PHE A 41 0.73 4.52 -22.15
N GLY A 42 -0.04 5.61 -22.13
CA GLY A 42 -1.26 5.74 -22.95
C GLY A 42 -2.25 4.60 -22.67
N ASP A 43 -2.85 4.06 -23.73
CA ASP A 43 -3.85 2.98 -23.64
C ASP A 43 -3.24 1.58 -23.58
N SER A 44 -1.94 1.47 -23.39
CA SER A 44 -1.26 0.16 -23.37
C SER A 44 -1.60 -0.72 -22.16
N GLY A 45 -2.11 -0.12 -21.09
CA GLY A 45 -2.26 -0.74 -19.78
C GLY A 45 -0.97 -0.79 -18.95
N VAL A 46 0.19 -0.51 -19.57
CA VAL A 46 1.47 -0.49 -18.86
C VAL A 46 1.64 0.81 -18.08
N TYR A 47 2.14 0.71 -16.87
CA TYR A 47 2.48 1.86 -16.02
C TYR A 47 3.77 1.62 -15.25
N VAL A 48 4.40 2.69 -14.83
CA VAL A 48 5.52 2.72 -13.89
C VAL A 48 5.25 3.74 -12.81
N GLY A 49 5.82 3.54 -11.65
CA GLY A 49 5.70 4.54 -10.58
C GLY A 49 6.75 4.36 -9.51
N THR A 50 6.74 5.32 -8.61
CA THR A 50 7.49 5.29 -7.36
C THR A 50 6.62 5.84 -6.24
N TRP A 51 6.82 5.28 -5.07
CA TRP A 51 6.18 5.75 -3.84
C TRP A 51 7.22 5.78 -2.73
N GLY A 52 6.99 6.57 -1.70
CA GLY A 52 7.88 6.62 -0.56
C GLY A 52 7.16 7.08 0.70
N SER A 53 7.74 6.71 1.83
CA SER A 53 7.27 7.06 3.17
C SER A 53 8.44 7.22 4.12
N THR A 54 8.31 8.12 5.09
CA THR A 54 9.13 8.03 6.27
C THR A 54 8.72 6.80 7.07
N VAL A 55 9.70 6.08 7.62
CA VAL A 55 9.53 4.89 8.47
C VAL A 55 10.28 5.08 9.78
N ASP A 56 9.88 4.34 10.81
CA ASP A 56 10.55 4.26 12.11
C ASP A 56 10.26 2.89 12.72
N TYR A 57 11.28 2.08 12.90
CA TYR A 57 11.14 0.75 13.50
C TYR A 57 11.47 0.75 15.01
N GLY A 58 11.69 1.93 15.60
CA GLY A 58 11.92 2.10 17.03
C GLY A 58 13.30 1.64 17.50
N GLU A 59 14.20 1.33 16.57
CA GLU A 59 15.56 0.88 16.86
C GLU A 59 16.59 1.92 16.39
N TYR A 60 17.69 2.03 17.13
CA TYR A 60 18.84 2.83 16.70
C TYR A 60 19.48 2.15 15.47
N ASP A 61 19.86 2.92 14.47
CA ASP A 61 20.42 2.45 13.18
C ASP A 61 19.42 1.71 12.26
N ALA A 62 18.10 1.82 12.49
CA ALA A 62 17.10 1.34 11.56
C ALA A 62 16.90 2.32 10.39
N PRO A 63 16.35 1.85 9.24
CA PRO A 63 15.94 2.74 8.16
C PRO A 63 14.95 3.81 8.63
N ASP A 64 15.05 5.01 8.05
CA ASP A 64 14.15 6.13 8.29
C ASP A 64 13.30 6.53 7.07
N PHE A 65 13.59 5.92 5.91
CA PHE A 65 12.87 6.16 4.67
C PHE A 65 12.73 4.89 3.82
N GLU A 66 11.52 4.65 3.33
CA GLU A 66 11.17 3.63 2.34
C GLU A 66 10.91 4.27 0.98
N ALA A 67 11.48 3.70 -0.06
CA ALA A 67 11.15 4.05 -1.45
C ALA A 67 10.89 2.81 -2.29
N ASP A 68 9.73 2.80 -2.94
CA ASP A 68 9.26 1.73 -3.80
C ASP A 68 9.35 2.16 -5.25
N PHE A 69 9.79 1.23 -6.09
CA PHE A 69 9.79 1.39 -7.54
C PHE A 69 9.01 0.24 -8.15
N TYR A 70 8.05 0.54 -9.01
CA TYR A 70 7.20 -0.48 -9.58
C TYR A 70 6.93 -0.29 -11.06
N ILE A 71 6.68 -1.42 -11.71
CA ILE A 71 6.14 -1.52 -13.05
C ILE A 71 4.96 -2.47 -13.03
N GLY A 72 3.90 -2.13 -13.74
CA GLY A 72 2.71 -2.95 -13.79
C GLY A 72 2.00 -2.92 -15.13
N TYR A 73 1.02 -3.80 -15.23
CA TYR A 73 0.10 -3.91 -16.34
C TYR A 73 -1.32 -4.06 -15.82
N ASN A 74 -2.17 -3.09 -16.15
CA ASN A 74 -3.57 -3.08 -15.76
C ASN A 74 -4.46 -3.27 -17.00
N THR A 75 -5.46 -4.12 -16.90
CA THR A 75 -6.41 -4.35 -17.98
C THR A 75 -7.79 -4.74 -17.48
N ASP A 76 -8.80 -4.28 -18.16
CA ASP A 76 -10.18 -4.71 -17.94
C ASP A 76 -10.44 -6.07 -18.61
N LEU A 77 -11.06 -6.97 -17.88
CA LEU A 77 -11.54 -8.27 -18.33
C LEU A 77 -13.06 -8.20 -18.50
N GLY A 78 -13.48 -7.52 -19.56
CA GLY A 78 -14.88 -7.17 -19.79
C GLY A 78 -15.35 -6.02 -18.89
N GLU A 79 -16.67 -5.91 -18.70
CA GLU A 79 -17.27 -4.78 -17.99
C GLU A 79 -17.15 -4.87 -16.45
N LYS A 80 -17.02 -6.09 -15.91
CA LYS A 80 -17.17 -6.36 -14.48
C LYS A 80 -15.86 -6.65 -13.75
N PHE A 81 -14.81 -7.02 -14.45
CA PHE A 81 -13.57 -7.44 -13.84
C PHE A 81 -12.41 -6.59 -14.30
N ASN A 82 -11.41 -6.46 -13.46
CA ASN A 82 -10.13 -5.84 -13.77
C ASN A 82 -9.01 -6.70 -13.22
N LEU A 83 -7.89 -6.78 -13.95
CA LEU A 83 -6.68 -7.46 -13.56
C LEU A 83 -5.53 -6.45 -13.54
N ASP A 84 -4.77 -6.45 -12.47
CA ASP A 84 -3.54 -5.67 -12.30
C ASP A 84 -2.41 -6.61 -11.89
N LEU A 85 -1.32 -6.58 -12.65
CA LEU A 85 -0.10 -7.34 -12.40
C LEU A 85 1.04 -6.35 -12.19
N MET A 86 1.76 -6.46 -11.07
CA MET A 86 2.80 -5.50 -10.72
C MET A 86 4.01 -6.21 -10.11
N VAL A 87 5.20 -5.72 -10.41
CA VAL A 87 6.42 -6.03 -9.69
C VAL A 87 6.87 -4.76 -8.98
N THR A 88 7.10 -4.86 -7.69
CA THR A 88 7.59 -3.77 -6.83
C THR A 88 8.94 -4.13 -6.26
N ARG A 89 9.87 -3.21 -6.32
CA ARG A 89 11.11 -3.20 -5.56
C ARG A 89 10.94 -2.28 -4.36
N TYR A 90 10.95 -2.82 -3.17
CA TYR A 90 11.03 -2.08 -1.91
C TYR A 90 12.48 -1.81 -1.58
N THR A 91 12.82 -0.56 -1.26
CA THR A 91 14.18 -0.13 -0.88
C THR A 91 14.11 0.74 0.37
N TYR A 92 15.06 0.52 1.26
CA TYR A 92 15.09 1.18 2.56
C TYR A 92 16.38 1.96 2.74
N TYR A 93 16.28 3.20 3.19
CA TYR A 93 17.37 4.13 3.37
C TYR A 93 17.41 4.63 4.82
N GLY A 94 18.60 4.99 5.28
CA GLY A 94 18.85 5.52 6.63
C GLY A 94 20.28 5.37 7.01
N GLU A 95 20.61 5.55 8.30
CA GLU A 95 21.95 5.34 8.81
C GLU A 95 22.39 3.88 8.62
N GLU A 96 23.70 3.64 8.45
CA GLU A 96 24.24 2.30 8.24
C GLU A 96 23.85 1.40 9.42
N ASN A 97 22.95 0.46 9.16
CA ASN A 97 22.50 -0.49 10.16
C ASN A 97 23.39 -1.75 10.14
N ASP A 98 23.64 -2.31 11.32
CA ASP A 98 24.37 -3.57 11.48
C ASP A 98 23.59 -4.78 10.92
N TYR A 99 22.31 -4.63 10.58
CA TYR A 99 21.44 -5.68 10.08
C TYR A 99 21.56 -5.92 8.56
N GLY A 100 22.26 -5.04 7.83
CA GLY A 100 22.36 -5.09 6.38
C GLY A 100 21.10 -4.57 5.65
N SER A 101 21.05 -4.77 4.33
CA SER A 101 19.90 -4.36 3.51
C SER A 101 18.69 -5.26 3.76
N ILE A 102 17.52 -4.65 3.91
CA ILE A 102 16.22 -5.32 3.96
C ILE A 102 15.42 -5.12 2.67
N ASP A 103 16.09 -4.71 1.61
CA ASP A 103 15.45 -4.51 0.29
C ASP A 103 14.98 -5.83 -0.33
N TYR A 104 13.79 -5.82 -0.92
CA TYR A 104 13.25 -7.02 -1.58
C TYR A 104 12.37 -6.68 -2.78
N ASN A 105 12.04 -7.72 -3.56
CA ASN A 105 11.08 -7.61 -4.65
C ASN A 105 9.81 -8.38 -4.31
N GLU A 106 8.67 -7.87 -4.74
CA GLU A 106 7.40 -8.54 -4.61
C GLU A 106 6.65 -8.53 -5.93
N PHE A 107 6.08 -9.67 -6.31
CA PHE A 107 5.11 -9.78 -7.39
C PHE A 107 3.71 -9.67 -6.81
N ILE A 108 2.94 -8.71 -7.29
CA ILE A 108 1.59 -8.41 -6.79
C ILE A 108 0.58 -8.60 -7.91
N THR A 109 -0.48 -9.31 -7.62
CA THR A 109 -1.64 -9.48 -8.50
C THR A 109 -2.87 -8.96 -7.80
N LYS A 110 -3.64 -8.09 -8.46
CA LYS A 110 -4.97 -7.67 -7.99
C LYS A 110 -6.02 -8.12 -9.02
N PHE A 111 -7.00 -8.84 -8.54
CA PHE A 111 -8.17 -9.23 -9.32
C PHE A 111 -9.41 -8.60 -8.70
N ALA A 112 -9.96 -7.62 -9.40
CA ALA A 112 -11.12 -6.87 -8.91
C ALA A 112 -12.41 -7.31 -9.62
N MET A 113 -13.43 -7.58 -8.85
CA MET A 113 -14.83 -7.49 -9.29
C MET A 113 -15.30 -6.09 -8.96
N LYS A 114 -15.42 -5.23 -9.98
CA LYS A 114 -15.71 -3.79 -9.86
C LYS A 114 -16.89 -3.55 -8.93
N ASP A 115 -16.76 -2.59 -8.03
CA ASP A 115 -17.75 -2.17 -7.03
C ASP A 115 -18.10 -3.24 -5.95
N VAL A 116 -17.48 -4.41 -6.01
CA VAL A 116 -17.78 -5.52 -5.07
C VAL A 116 -16.60 -5.81 -4.17
N ALA A 117 -15.51 -6.35 -4.73
CA ALA A 117 -14.33 -6.73 -3.96
C ALA A 117 -13.09 -6.88 -4.85
N THR A 118 -11.92 -6.70 -4.25
CA THR A 118 -10.62 -6.94 -4.87
C THR A 118 -9.89 -8.00 -4.07
N LEU A 119 -9.44 -9.07 -4.76
CA LEU A 119 -8.48 -10.02 -4.23
C LEU A 119 -7.09 -9.54 -4.61
N THR A 120 -6.24 -9.32 -3.61
CA THR A 120 -4.83 -9.00 -3.78
C THR A 120 -3.99 -10.18 -3.32
N LEU A 121 -3.04 -10.60 -4.16
CA LEU A 121 -2.05 -11.63 -3.85
C LEU A 121 -0.66 -11.01 -4.00
N GLY A 122 0.21 -11.19 -3.01
CA GLY A 122 1.61 -10.78 -3.02
C GLY A 122 2.51 -11.99 -2.83
N TYR A 123 3.66 -12.03 -3.50
CA TYR A 123 4.68 -13.06 -3.34
C TYR A 123 6.09 -12.47 -3.45
N SER A 124 6.92 -12.80 -2.49
CA SER A 124 8.37 -12.57 -2.53
C SER A 124 9.08 -13.87 -2.18
N ASN A 125 10.14 -14.18 -2.89
CA ASN A 125 11.02 -15.33 -2.60
C ASN A 125 12.23 -14.96 -1.76
N ASP A 126 12.30 -13.72 -1.31
CA ASP A 126 13.39 -13.17 -0.49
C ASP A 126 12.87 -11.93 0.25
N TYR A 127 11.86 -12.14 1.09
CA TYR A 127 11.23 -11.04 1.84
C TYR A 127 12.21 -10.44 2.84
N ALA A 128 12.35 -9.12 2.80
CA ALA A 128 13.27 -8.35 3.66
C ALA A 128 14.72 -8.90 3.63
N ASN A 129 15.16 -9.47 2.48
CA ASN A 129 16.48 -10.09 2.29
C ASN A 129 16.77 -11.23 3.29
N SER A 130 15.72 -11.93 3.71
CA SER A 130 15.82 -13.07 4.65
C SER A 130 16.22 -14.39 3.98
N GLY A 131 16.07 -14.49 2.64
CA GLY A 131 16.20 -15.70 1.87
C GLY A 131 14.97 -16.63 1.95
N GLU A 132 13.89 -16.19 2.60
CA GLU A 132 12.69 -16.99 2.84
C GLU A 132 11.51 -16.47 2.02
N ASP A 133 10.59 -17.39 1.71
CA ASP A 133 9.37 -17.10 0.97
C ASP A 133 8.36 -16.33 1.86
N TYR A 134 7.67 -15.40 1.22
CA TYR A 134 6.59 -14.64 1.83
C TYR A 134 5.41 -14.56 0.88
N MET A 135 4.22 -14.85 1.36
CA MET A 135 2.98 -14.70 0.62
C MET A 135 1.96 -13.87 1.41
N TYR A 136 1.19 -13.08 0.68
CA TYR A 136 0.08 -12.31 1.23
C TYR A 136 -1.16 -12.50 0.38
N ALA A 137 -2.30 -12.68 1.03
CA ALA A 137 -3.61 -12.70 0.39
C ALA A 137 -4.55 -11.75 1.13
N ASN A 138 -5.21 -10.85 0.41
CA ASN A 138 -6.14 -9.89 0.99
C ASN A 138 -7.41 -9.80 0.15
N LEU A 139 -8.55 -9.75 0.81
CA LEU A 139 -9.84 -9.45 0.19
C LEU A 139 -10.38 -8.17 0.81
N GLY A 140 -10.62 -7.17 -0.02
CA GLY A 140 -11.13 -5.88 0.44
C GLY A 140 -11.71 -5.04 -0.67
N ASN A 141 -12.24 -3.89 -0.31
CA ASN A 141 -12.68 -2.88 -1.26
C ASN A 141 -12.92 -1.52 -0.57
N SER A 142 -13.11 -0.51 -1.42
CA SER A 142 -13.66 0.78 -1.02
C SER A 142 -14.97 1.02 -1.75
N TRP A 143 -16.02 1.35 -1.01
CA TRP A 143 -17.35 1.59 -1.56
C TRP A 143 -17.74 3.06 -1.41
N ASP A 144 -18.19 3.65 -2.50
CA ASP A 144 -18.75 5.01 -2.48
C ASP A 144 -20.09 5.01 -1.72
N LEU A 145 -20.16 5.83 -0.68
CA LEU A 145 -21.38 6.05 0.11
C LEU A 145 -22.16 7.29 -0.34
N GLY A 146 -21.70 7.98 -1.37
CA GLY A 146 -22.22 9.25 -1.83
C GLY A 146 -21.77 10.45 -0.99
N LYS A 147 -21.95 11.65 -1.54
CA LYS A 147 -21.55 12.93 -0.92
C LYS A 147 -20.06 12.96 -0.56
N ASP A 148 -19.23 12.39 -1.43
CA ASP A 148 -17.78 12.30 -1.31
C ASP A 148 -17.28 11.48 -0.08
N PHE A 149 -18.17 10.65 0.51
CA PHE A 149 -17.78 9.68 1.53
C PHE A 149 -17.51 8.31 0.91
N SER A 150 -16.48 7.65 1.40
CA SER A 150 -16.18 6.25 1.10
C SER A 150 -16.03 5.43 2.37
N LEU A 151 -16.41 4.16 2.28
CA LEU A 151 -16.17 3.13 3.30
C LEU A 151 -15.14 2.16 2.73
N ASN A 152 -14.08 1.86 3.46
CA ASN A 152 -13.14 0.80 3.11
C ASN A 152 -13.13 -0.28 4.18
N ALA A 153 -12.94 -1.52 3.76
CA ALA A 153 -12.69 -2.64 4.64
C ALA A 153 -11.87 -3.70 3.92
N SER A 154 -11.02 -4.38 4.65
CA SER A 154 -10.30 -5.55 4.14
C SER A 154 -9.98 -6.55 5.24
N PHE A 155 -9.70 -7.79 4.78
CA PHE A 155 -9.16 -8.86 5.60
C PHE A 155 -8.01 -9.50 4.83
N GLY A 156 -6.86 -9.61 5.47
CA GLY A 156 -5.63 -10.17 4.94
C GLY A 156 -5.13 -11.38 5.72
N ARG A 157 -4.35 -12.21 5.04
CA ARG A 157 -3.54 -13.25 5.65
C ARG A 157 -2.14 -13.23 5.07
N THR A 158 -1.19 -13.16 5.95
CA THR A 158 0.23 -13.34 5.69
C THR A 158 0.61 -14.79 5.95
N PHE A 159 1.42 -15.34 5.06
CA PHE A 159 2.13 -16.60 5.19
C PHE A 159 3.63 -16.25 5.18
N ASP A 160 4.28 -16.37 6.32
CA ASP A 160 5.68 -15.96 6.55
C ASP A 160 6.43 -17.09 7.23
N ASP A 161 7.35 -17.70 6.48
CA ASP A 161 8.14 -18.83 6.97
C ASP A 161 9.15 -18.43 8.05
N THR A 162 9.45 -17.13 8.18
CA THR A 162 10.39 -16.59 9.19
C THR A 162 9.72 -16.28 10.51
N ASN A 163 8.60 -15.51 10.46
CA ASN A 163 7.97 -14.93 11.67
C ASN A 163 6.64 -15.61 12.03
N GLY A 164 6.16 -16.48 11.15
CA GLY A 164 4.90 -17.18 11.30
C GLY A 164 3.70 -16.47 10.68
N ASP A 165 2.68 -17.23 10.38
CA ASP A 165 1.45 -16.76 9.74
C ASP A 165 0.63 -15.86 10.67
N TYR A 166 0.04 -14.83 10.08
CA TYR A 166 -0.92 -13.99 10.80
C TYR A 166 -2.04 -13.46 9.92
N ASN A 167 -3.07 -12.92 10.54
CA ASN A 167 -4.15 -12.23 9.84
C ASN A 167 -4.16 -10.75 10.24
N ASP A 168 -4.58 -9.92 9.30
CA ASP A 168 -4.81 -8.49 9.51
C ASP A 168 -6.20 -8.10 9.00
N TRP A 169 -6.76 -7.02 9.54
CA TRP A 169 -7.99 -6.43 9.03
C TRP A 169 -8.04 -4.93 9.27
N ASN A 170 -8.79 -4.27 8.41
CA ASN A 170 -9.07 -2.85 8.61
C ASN A 170 -10.52 -2.52 8.26
N VAL A 171 -10.98 -1.43 8.83
CA VAL A 171 -12.19 -0.74 8.44
C VAL A 171 -11.99 0.76 8.60
N GLY A 172 -12.46 1.53 7.64
CA GLY A 172 -12.30 2.98 7.71
C GLY A 172 -13.31 3.73 6.86
N VAL A 173 -13.34 5.03 7.08
CA VAL A 173 -14.13 5.96 6.30
C VAL A 173 -13.23 7.09 5.80
N SER A 174 -13.50 7.59 4.61
CA SER A 174 -12.86 8.79 4.11
C SER A 174 -13.89 9.78 3.57
N LYS A 175 -13.46 11.04 3.47
CA LYS A 175 -14.22 12.11 2.86
C LYS A 175 -13.31 13.01 2.06
N SER A 176 -13.69 13.24 0.81
CA SER A 176 -13.01 14.14 -0.10
C SER A 176 -13.61 15.55 -0.08
N PHE A 177 -12.75 16.53 -0.18
CA PHE A 177 -13.05 17.94 -0.37
C PHE A 177 -12.21 18.47 -1.53
N GLY A 178 -12.73 18.35 -2.75
CA GLY A 178 -11.93 18.59 -3.95
C GLY A 178 -10.80 17.58 -4.07
N SER A 179 -9.56 18.05 -4.19
CA SER A 179 -8.37 17.20 -4.27
C SER A 179 -7.83 16.72 -2.93
N VAL A 180 -8.43 17.11 -1.81
CA VAL A 180 -7.98 16.72 -0.46
C VAL A 180 -8.91 15.67 0.11
N GLU A 181 -8.36 14.54 0.53
CA GLU A 181 -9.07 13.47 1.23
C GLU A 181 -8.64 13.40 2.70
N PHE A 182 -9.62 13.28 3.59
CA PHE A 182 -9.42 12.98 5.01
C PHE A 182 -9.91 11.56 5.28
N GLY A 183 -9.09 10.76 5.96
CA GLY A 183 -9.39 9.38 6.31
C GLY A 183 -9.30 9.12 7.81
N LEU A 184 -10.13 8.19 8.27
CA LEU A 184 -10.07 7.59 9.59
C LEU A 184 -10.20 6.10 9.43
N ASN A 185 -9.16 5.35 9.82
CA ASN A 185 -9.10 3.90 9.68
C ASN A 185 -8.75 3.25 11.03
N TYR A 186 -9.37 2.12 11.30
CA TYR A 186 -8.98 1.18 12.35
C TYR A 186 -8.30 -0.01 11.70
N TYR A 187 -7.12 -0.35 12.17
CA TYR A 187 -6.33 -1.53 11.78
C TYR A 187 -6.14 -2.43 12.99
N ASP A 188 -6.05 -3.72 12.75
CA ASP A 188 -5.73 -4.69 13.78
C ASP A 188 -5.18 -5.97 13.16
N THR A 189 -4.52 -6.80 13.97
CA THR A 189 -3.91 -8.07 13.59
C THR A 189 -3.97 -9.06 14.76
N ASN A 190 -3.80 -10.34 14.49
CA ASN A 190 -3.71 -11.37 15.54
C ASN A 190 -2.27 -11.68 15.98
N LEU A 191 -1.31 -10.78 15.70
CA LEU A 191 0.05 -10.90 16.22
C LEU A 191 0.11 -10.59 17.72
N ASP A 192 0.68 -11.50 18.51
CA ASP A 192 0.75 -11.37 19.97
C ASP A 192 1.88 -10.47 20.50
N TYR A 193 2.88 -10.16 19.67
CA TYR A 193 4.10 -9.44 20.09
C TYR A 193 4.08 -7.94 19.77
N THR A 194 3.06 -7.47 19.07
CA THR A 194 2.87 -6.02 18.78
C THR A 194 1.63 -5.52 19.49
N ALA A 195 1.60 -4.23 19.81
CA ALA A 195 0.32 -3.57 20.06
C ALA A 195 -0.43 -3.59 18.72
N SER A 196 -1.39 -4.51 18.58
CA SER A 196 -1.94 -4.92 17.29
C SER A 196 -2.88 -3.89 16.70
N ASP A 197 -3.61 -3.13 17.53
CA ASP A 197 -4.61 -2.18 17.07
C ASP A 197 -4.07 -0.76 16.86
N SER A 198 -4.47 -0.12 15.79
CA SER A 198 -4.13 1.27 15.49
C SER A 198 -5.33 2.03 14.91
N VAL A 199 -5.54 3.25 15.40
CA VAL A 199 -6.47 4.22 14.80
C VAL A 199 -5.67 5.25 14.05
N VAL A 200 -5.80 5.25 12.73
CA VAL A 200 -5.01 6.07 11.82
C VAL A 200 -5.85 7.20 11.24
N LEU A 201 -5.39 8.42 11.43
CA LEU A 201 -5.86 9.60 10.71
C LEU A 201 -4.98 9.85 9.49
N SER A 202 -5.58 10.19 8.37
CA SER A 202 -4.85 10.53 7.13
C SER A 202 -5.38 11.80 6.49
N VAL A 203 -4.46 12.54 5.87
CA VAL A 203 -4.77 13.63 4.94
C VAL A 203 -3.96 13.38 3.68
N LYS A 204 -4.64 13.28 2.54
CA LYS A 204 -4.02 13.04 1.23
C LYS A 204 -4.44 14.09 0.22
N ILE A 205 -3.57 14.39 -0.71
CA ILE A 205 -3.81 15.25 -1.86
C ILE A 205 -3.20 14.59 -3.10
N GLY A 206 -3.83 14.76 -4.25
CA GLY A 206 -3.32 14.21 -5.51
C GLY A 206 -3.92 14.87 -6.74
N GLY A 207 -3.29 14.61 -7.89
CA GLY A 207 -3.69 15.14 -9.19
C GLY A 207 -3.01 14.44 -10.36
#